data_685387e4dfd4be4c634430cc7cc57643
#
_entry.id   685387e4dfd4be4c634430cc7cc57643
#
_cell.length_a   1.000
_cell.length_b   1.000
_cell.length_c   1.000
_cell.angle_alpha   90.00
_cell.angle_beta   90.00
_cell.angle_gamma   90.00
#
_symmetry.space_group_name_H-M   'P 1'
#
loop_
_entity.id
_entity.type
_entity.pdbx_description
1 polymer ?
#
loop_
_entity_poly.entity_id
_entity_poly.type
_entity_poly.pdbx_seq_one_letter_code
_entity_poly.pdbx_strand_id
1 'polypeptide(L)'
;MPQEYTGPDDAQIPLALMRHRATDPDHRIGSLIFNPGGPGVSATETLRNLPNTAGTPGAFSPAVLARFDVIAMDPRGVGGSRAVRCLTDKQRADAAGTAFDPAVPGGKPLPQLLADAAAFTHGCITHQSKAFLASLSTDNVARDIDQVRSALGEDKITYYGLSYGTVVGPMYATLFPHHVRQMVLDAPVDTNLWFGNSLTFLDDVAVASERTLNAWFKTCRSEGSAVCPFGAGNPQAAFDTLIDTLEAKPLKIAPAKGATPGGQLDGAMTLETTRALAGDQNTWPLLTSALLAAQDGNGAPLYTLWRAVTVSPFPVPTAMYEAHTAIRCADWKTPAGIAAHKAAAIKAVTGARRIGPRAAYSALNCARWPAPNKDRFTKPLTGAGAPPALVVAGRLDPVTPHHWAENMTRTLDSAVLLTREGVGHGSYGINSCVDSAVDAALIRGTHPTDGTVCQTDKPATTRPLVPTNR
;
A
#
# COMPACT_ATOMS: atom_id res chain seq x y z
N MET A 1 -21.97 -8.76 -10.93
CA MET A 1 -21.14 -8.45 -12.12
C MET A 1 -20.72 -9.74 -12.79
N PRO A 2 -20.57 -9.81 -14.11
CA PRO A 2 -20.08 -11.02 -14.75
C PRO A 2 -18.68 -11.34 -14.24
N GLN A 3 -18.35 -12.62 -14.07
CA GLN A 3 -17.01 -13.04 -13.68
C GLN A 3 -16.00 -12.70 -14.78
N GLU A 4 -16.37 -12.92 -16.04
CA GLU A 4 -15.60 -12.53 -17.21
C GLU A 4 -16.43 -11.60 -18.09
N TYR A 5 -15.82 -10.50 -18.57
CA TYR A 5 -16.46 -9.54 -19.49
C TYR A 5 -16.32 -9.95 -20.97
N THR A 6 -15.41 -10.88 -21.25
CA THR A 6 -15.12 -11.40 -22.58
C THR A 6 -15.26 -12.91 -22.55
N GLY A 7 -16.41 -13.44 -22.96
CA GLY A 7 -16.63 -14.90 -23.02
C GLY A 7 -18.04 -15.32 -22.64
N PRO A 8 -18.35 -16.60 -22.81
CA PRO A 8 -19.69 -17.15 -22.55
C PRO A 8 -19.96 -17.53 -21.09
N ASP A 9 -19.11 -17.11 -20.14
CA ASP A 9 -19.26 -17.49 -18.73
C ASP A 9 -20.37 -16.67 -18.06
N ASP A 10 -21.48 -17.33 -17.70
CA ASP A 10 -22.60 -16.73 -16.98
C ASP A 10 -22.37 -16.59 -15.47
N ALA A 11 -21.19 -16.97 -14.96
CA ALA A 11 -20.86 -16.86 -13.53
C ALA A 11 -20.86 -15.39 -13.09
N GLN A 12 -21.50 -15.13 -11.96
CA GLN A 12 -21.64 -13.78 -11.40
C GLN A 12 -20.78 -13.60 -10.14
N ILE A 13 -20.26 -12.40 -9.97
CA ILE A 13 -19.57 -11.97 -8.74
C ILE A 13 -20.44 -10.90 -8.07
N PRO A 14 -20.88 -11.08 -6.82
CA PRO A 14 -21.50 -10.02 -6.04
C PRO A 14 -20.47 -8.97 -5.70
N LEU A 15 -20.83 -7.67 -5.79
CA LEU A 15 -20.00 -6.57 -5.33
C LEU A 15 -20.62 -5.91 -4.11
N ALA A 16 -19.83 -5.74 -3.06
CA ALA A 16 -20.20 -4.97 -1.89
C ALA A 16 -19.94 -3.48 -2.14
N LEU A 17 -20.97 -2.68 -1.88
CA LEU A 17 -20.94 -1.24 -2.05
C LEU A 17 -21.34 -0.57 -0.73
N MET A 18 -20.70 0.57 -0.44
CA MET A 18 -21.09 1.48 0.62
C MET A 18 -21.21 2.89 0.05
N ARG A 19 -22.23 3.62 0.45
CA ARG A 19 -22.47 5.00 0.05
C ARG A 19 -22.54 5.91 1.29
N HIS A 20 -21.67 6.89 1.33
CA HIS A 20 -21.81 8.04 2.19
C HIS A 20 -22.49 9.15 1.38
N ARG A 21 -23.72 9.52 1.74
CA ARG A 21 -24.48 10.54 1.01
C ARG A 21 -23.88 11.93 1.21
N ALA A 22 -23.97 12.76 0.19
CA ALA A 22 -23.63 14.18 0.29
C ALA A 22 -24.38 14.82 1.46
N THR A 23 -23.66 15.57 2.31
CA THR A 23 -24.26 16.22 3.48
C THR A 23 -25.01 17.51 3.11
N ASP A 24 -24.81 18.04 1.88
CA ASP A 24 -25.56 19.13 1.25
C ASP A 24 -26.15 18.62 -0.08
N PRO A 25 -27.29 17.90 -0.04
CA PRO A 25 -27.86 17.25 -1.21
C PRO A 25 -28.34 18.22 -2.28
N ASP A 26 -28.71 19.43 -1.91
CA ASP A 26 -29.19 20.46 -2.85
C ASP A 26 -28.08 20.97 -3.79
N HIS A 27 -26.83 20.83 -3.36
CA HIS A 27 -25.65 21.22 -4.14
C HIS A 27 -24.78 19.99 -4.52
N ARG A 28 -25.36 18.79 -4.52
CA ARG A 28 -24.67 17.56 -4.91
C ARG A 28 -24.14 17.65 -6.35
N ILE A 29 -22.86 17.28 -6.54
CA ILE A 29 -22.20 17.27 -7.86
C ILE A 29 -22.42 15.92 -8.56
N GLY A 30 -22.38 14.81 -7.81
CA GLY A 30 -22.47 13.47 -8.36
C GLY A 30 -21.84 12.43 -7.44
N SER A 31 -21.49 11.28 -8.00
CA SER A 31 -20.81 10.20 -7.28
C SER A 31 -19.29 10.33 -7.37
N LEU A 32 -18.61 10.21 -6.22
CA LEU A 32 -17.16 10.11 -6.07
C LEU A 32 -16.81 8.64 -5.75
N ILE A 33 -16.24 7.93 -6.70
CA ILE A 33 -15.74 6.57 -6.48
C ILE A 33 -14.42 6.65 -5.72
N PHE A 34 -14.34 5.96 -4.59
CA PHE A 34 -13.16 5.89 -3.72
C PHE A 34 -12.51 4.51 -3.78
N ASN A 35 -11.21 4.48 -4.08
CA ASN A 35 -10.40 3.26 -4.00
C ASN A 35 -9.18 3.49 -3.10
N PRO A 36 -9.10 2.85 -1.91
CA PRO A 36 -8.01 3.03 -0.95
C PRO A 36 -6.72 2.30 -1.35
N GLY A 37 -6.72 1.49 -2.39
CA GLY A 37 -5.55 0.77 -2.89
C GLY A 37 -5.30 -0.60 -2.27
N GLY A 38 -4.06 -0.83 -1.91
CA GLY A 38 -3.56 -2.13 -1.46
C GLY A 38 -2.66 -2.80 -2.53
N PRO A 39 -3.18 -3.58 -3.52
CA PRO A 39 -4.57 -4.06 -3.65
C PRO A 39 -5.06 -4.91 -2.49
N GLY A 40 -6.37 -5.13 -2.41
CA GLY A 40 -6.94 -6.02 -1.39
C GLY A 40 -7.48 -5.31 -0.15
N VAL A 41 -7.31 -3.98 -0.02
CA VAL A 41 -7.95 -3.19 1.04
C VAL A 41 -9.45 -3.07 0.75
N SER A 42 -10.30 -3.37 1.74
CA SER A 42 -11.74 -3.17 1.64
C SER A 42 -12.07 -1.67 1.64
N ALA A 43 -12.60 -1.18 0.52
CA ALA A 43 -13.04 0.19 0.39
C ALA A 43 -14.25 0.50 1.27
N THR A 44 -15.18 -0.45 1.40
CA THR A 44 -16.39 -0.30 2.23
C THR A 44 -16.02 -0.19 3.71
N GLU A 45 -15.07 -0.98 4.19
CA GLU A 45 -14.59 -0.92 5.57
C GLU A 45 -13.80 0.37 5.83
N THR A 46 -12.96 0.77 4.88
CA THR A 46 -12.23 2.04 4.95
C THR A 46 -13.20 3.21 5.03
N LEU A 47 -14.21 3.30 4.15
CA LEU A 47 -15.20 4.38 4.16
C LEU A 47 -16.01 4.42 5.47
N ARG A 48 -16.34 3.26 6.04
CA ARG A 48 -17.05 3.17 7.32
C ARG A 48 -16.27 3.82 8.45
N ASN A 49 -14.95 3.71 8.42
CA ASN A 49 -14.04 4.21 9.46
C ASN A 49 -13.54 5.64 9.19
N LEU A 50 -13.75 6.21 8.00
CA LEU A 50 -13.27 7.56 7.64
C LEU A 50 -13.63 8.68 8.62
N PRO A 51 -14.82 8.73 9.26
CA PRO A 51 -15.14 9.75 10.25
C PRO A 51 -14.18 9.80 11.44
N ASN A 52 -13.47 8.69 11.70
CA ASN A 52 -12.53 8.53 12.81
C ASN A 52 -11.06 8.69 12.39
N THR A 53 -10.81 9.03 11.11
CA THR A 53 -9.45 9.03 10.53
C THR A 53 -8.99 10.41 10.08
N ALA A 54 -9.54 11.49 10.66
CA ALA A 54 -9.05 12.84 10.38
C ALA A 54 -7.53 12.92 10.58
N GLY A 55 -6.82 13.46 9.58
CA GLY A 55 -5.35 13.51 9.58
C GLY A 55 -4.67 12.21 9.10
N THR A 56 -5.40 11.30 8.45
CA THR A 56 -4.83 10.15 7.74
C THR A 56 -4.98 10.29 6.22
N PRO A 57 -4.08 9.71 5.41
CA PRO A 57 -4.19 9.76 3.95
C PRO A 57 -5.54 9.23 3.45
N GLY A 58 -6.18 9.98 2.53
CA GLY A 58 -7.48 9.64 1.95
C GLY A 58 -8.70 10.04 2.80
N ALA A 59 -8.52 10.73 3.93
CA ALA A 59 -9.63 11.33 4.68
C ALA A 59 -10.22 12.52 3.90
N PHE A 60 -11.48 12.42 3.48
CA PHE A 60 -12.15 13.49 2.73
C PHE A 60 -12.49 14.70 3.61
N SER A 61 -12.28 15.91 3.05
CA SER A 61 -12.67 17.14 3.70
C SER A 61 -14.19 17.25 3.85
N PRO A 62 -14.69 18.04 4.83
CA PRO A 62 -16.13 18.35 4.92
C PRO A 62 -16.68 18.96 3.64
N ALA A 63 -15.87 19.75 2.90
CA ALA A 63 -16.26 20.37 1.65
C ALA A 63 -16.53 19.34 0.55
N VAL A 64 -15.70 18.30 0.45
CA VAL A 64 -15.92 17.18 -0.49
C VAL A 64 -17.12 16.35 -0.07
N LEU A 65 -17.24 16.01 1.24
CA LEU A 65 -18.37 15.25 1.78
C LEU A 65 -19.72 15.99 1.61
N ALA A 66 -19.72 17.32 1.58
CA ALA A 66 -20.94 18.09 1.30
C ALA A 66 -21.43 17.95 -0.16
N ARG A 67 -20.50 17.76 -1.10
CA ARG A 67 -20.78 17.87 -2.53
C ARG A 67 -20.91 16.55 -3.27
N PHE A 68 -20.48 15.42 -2.66
CA PHE A 68 -20.45 14.12 -3.32
C PHE A 68 -21.13 13.05 -2.49
N ASP A 69 -21.82 12.16 -3.20
CA ASP A 69 -22.01 10.81 -2.67
C ASP A 69 -20.70 10.05 -2.82
N VAL A 70 -20.05 9.75 -1.72
CA VAL A 70 -18.83 8.92 -1.75
C VAL A 70 -19.21 7.46 -1.82
N ILE A 71 -18.81 6.81 -2.91
CA ILE A 71 -19.10 5.40 -3.18
C ILE A 71 -17.81 4.60 -2.98
N ALA A 72 -17.82 3.73 -1.99
CA ALA A 72 -16.79 2.73 -1.80
C ALA A 72 -17.28 1.40 -2.38
N MET A 73 -16.50 0.81 -3.26
CA MET A 73 -16.72 -0.50 -3.85
C MET A 73 -15.58 -1.42 -3.44
N ASP A 74 -15.87 -2.50 -2.74
CA ASP A 74 -14.88 -3.56 -2.59
C ASP A 74 -14.62 -4.18 -3.98
N PRO A 75 -13.38 -4.14 -4.48
CA PRO A 75 -13.07 -4.79 -5.76
C PRO A 75 -13.37 -6.28 -5.69
N ARG A 76 -13.62 -6.91 -6.85
CA ARG A 76 -13.76 -8.37 -6.95
C ARG A 76 -12.62 -9.07 -6.21
N GLY A 77 -12.94 -10.08 -5.41
CA GLY A 77 -11.97 -10.81 -4.58
C GLY A 77 -11.63 -10.15 -3.24
N VAL A 78 -12.19 -8.96 -2.94
CA VAL A 78 -11.89 -8.19 -1.73
C VAL A 78 -13.11 -8.09 -0.82
N GLY A 79 -12.91 -8.15 0.49
CA GLY A 79 -13.92 -7.84 1.50
C GLY A 79 -15.25 -8.57 1.28
N GLY A 80 -16.32 -7.78 1.10
CA GLY A 80 -17.67 -8.31 0.81
C GLY A 80 -17.91 -8.75 -0.64
N SER A 81 -16.93 -8.52 -1.54
CA SER A 81 -17.01 -8.84 -2.96
C SER A 81 -16.40 -10.22 -3.29
N ARG A 82 -16.92 -11.28 -2.70
CA ARG A 82 -16.40 -12.66 -2.86
C ARG A 82 -14.91 -12.74 -2.54
N ALA A 83 -14.54 -12.42 -1.29
CA ALA A 83 -13.14 -12.39 -0.86
C ALA A 83 -12.34 -13.65 -1.28
N VAL A 84 -11.13 -13.45 -1.78
CA VAL A 84 -10.18 -14.54 -2.06
C VAL A 84 -9.87 -15.30 -0.77
N ARG A 85 -9.90 -16.62 -0.86
CA ARG A 85 -9.60 -17.54 0.24
C ARG A 85 -8.56 -18.55 -0.23
N CYS A 86 -7.32 -18.41 0.24
CA CYS A 86 -6.22 -19.33 -0.03
C CYS A 86 -5.82 -20.10 1.23
N LEU A 87 -6.15 -19.56 2.41
CA LEU A 87 -5.83 -20.12 3.71
C LEU A 87 -7.12 -20.52 4.43
N THR A 88 -7.07 -21.55 5.26
CA THR A 88 -8.10 -21.85 6.24
C THR A 88 -8.14 -20.76 7.31
N ASP A 89 -9.26 -20.63 8.05
CA ASP A 89 -9.36 -19.65 9.15
C ASP A 89 -8.29 -19.89 10.22
N LYS A 90 -7.96 -21.17 10.50
CA LYS A 90 -6.87 -21.53 11.41
C LYS A 90 -5.51 -21.06 10.88
N GLN A 91 -5.18 -21.36 9.62
CA GLN A 91 -3.91 -20.92 9.00
C GLN A 91 -3.81 -19.40 8.98
N ARG A 92 -4.92 -18.69 8.74
CA ARG A 92 -4.97 -17.23 8.76
C ARG A 92 -4.77 -16.68 10.17
N ALA A 93 -5.38 -17.29 11.18
CA ALA A 93 -5.18 -16.93 12.59
C ALA A 93 -3.74 -17.22 13.04
N ASP A 94 -3.17 -18.35 12.63
CA ASP A 94 -1.77 -18.69 12.91
C ASP A 94 -0.81 -17.72 12.18
N ALA A 95 -1.10 -17.34 10.94
CA ALA A 95 -0.33 -16.37 10.17
C ALA A 95 -0.44 -14.93 10.73
N ALA A 96 -1.56 -14.57 11.34
CA ALA A 96 -1.74 -13.26 11.99
C ALA A 96 -0.79 -13.04 13.19
N GLY A 97 -0.11 -14.07 13.67
CA GLY A 97 0.93 -13.99 14.69
C GLY A 97 2.37 -13.97 14.14
N THR A 98 2.53 -14.25 12.86
CA THR A 98 3.80 -14.25 12.13
C THR A 98 3.69 -13.25 11.00
N ALA A 99 4.73 -12.53 10.62
CA ALA A 99 4.70 -11.42 9.66
C ALA A 99 3.54 -11.43 8.66
N PHE A 100 2.82 -10.32 8.54
CA PHE A 100 1.62 -10.16 7.70
C PHE A 100 1.91 -10.38 6.19
N ASP A 101 3.14 -10.24 5.77
CA ASP A 101 3.62 -10.63 4.44
C ASP A 101 4.54 -11.85 4.59
N PRO A 102 4.04 -13.10 4.38
CA PRO A 102 4.91 -14.27 4.34
C PRO A 102 5.94 -14.20 3.20
N ALA A 103 5.81 -13.22 2.31
CA ALA A 103 6.81 -12.93 1.30
C ALA A 103 7.90 -11.95 1.79
N VAL A 104 7.76 -11.32 2.96
CA VAL A 104 8.88 -10.67 3.64
C VAL A 104 9.57 -11.73 4.48
N PRO A 105 10.69 -12.28 4.01
CA PRO A 105 11.35 -13.38 4.72
C PRO A 105 11.98 -12.85 6.00
N GLY A 106 11.33 -13.03 7.10
CA GLY A 106 11.93 -12.86 8.41
C GLY A 106 12.99 -13.92 8.65
N GLY A 107 14.17 -13.79 8.03
CA GLY A 107 15.26 -14.75 8.18
C GLY A 107 15.00 -16.17 7.66
N LYS A 108 13.84 -16.45 7.01
CA LYS A 108 13.52 -17.79 6.50
C LYS A 108 14.50 -18.21 5.39
N PRO A 109 15.06 -19.45 5.44
CA PRO A 109 15.90 -19.96 4.37
C PRO A 109 15.08 -20.14 3.08
N LEU A 110 15.73 -19.97 1.92
CA LEU A 110 15.08 -20.06 0.61
C LEU A 110 14.23 -21.33 0.39
N PRO A 111 14.63 -22.55 0.83
CA PRO A 111 13.76 -23.72 0.71
C PRO A 111 12.42 -23.56 1.43
N GLN A 112 12.41 -22.91 2.59
CA GLN A 112 11.17 -22.63 3.33
C GLN A 112 10.28 -21.61 2.59
N LEU A 113 10.88 -20.55 2.03
CA LEU A 113 10.13 -19.57 1.22
C LEU A 113 9.45 -20.19 0.00
N LEU A 114 10.16 -21.11 -0.66
CA LEU A 114 9.60 -21.86 -1.80
C LEU A 114 8.47 -22.81 -1.37
N ALA A 115 8.62 -23.46 -0.20
CA ALA A 115 7.57 -24.31 0.36
C ALA A 115 6.33 -23.50 0.76
N ASP A 116 6.52 -22.34 1.42
CA ASP A 116 5.45 -21.45 1.82
C ASP A 116 4.68 -20.91 0.59
N ALA A 117 5.39 -20.47 -0.46
CA ALA A 117 4.80 -20.03 -1.70
C ALA A 117 4.00 -21.14 -2.40
N ALA A 118 4.54 -22.36 -2.42
CA ALA A 118 3.83 -23.53 -3.00
C ALA A 118 2.57 -23.87 -2.20
N ALA A 119 2.65 -23.87 -0.87
CA ALA A 119 1.50 -24.13 0.00
C ALA A 119 0.39 -23.09 -0.18
N PHE A 120 0.77 -21.80 -0.24
CA PHE A 120 -0.17 -20.70 -0.49
C PHE A 120 -0.88 -20.85 -1.84
N THR A 121 -0.14 -21.04 -2.93
CA THR A 121 -0.71 -21.18 -4.27
C THR A 121 -1.57 -22.43 -4.41
N HIS A 122 -1.19 -23.53 -3.77
CA HIS A 122 -2.01 -24.75 -3.70
C HIS A 122 -3.33 -24.47 -2.95
N GLY A 123 -3.27 -23.80 -1.80
CA GLY A 123 -4.46 -23.41 -1.04
C GLY A 123 -5.42 -22.55 -1.88
N CYS A 124 -4.90 -21.61 -2.68
CA CYS A 124 -5.74 -20.77 -3.55
C CYS A 124 -6.59 -21.62 -4.52
N ILE A 125 -5.99 -22.57 -5.24
CA ILE A 125 -6.74 -23.41 -6.21
C ILE A 125 -7.58 -24.51 -5.56
N THR A 126 -7.34 -24.81 -4.29
CA THR A 126 -8.17 -25.74 -3.52
C THR A 126 -9.48 -25.08 -3.07
N HIS A 127 -9.42 -23.79 -2.73
CA HIS A 127 -10.57 -23.05 -2.21
C HIS A 127 -11.28 -22.18 -3.25
N GLN A 128 -10.64 -21.90 -4.41
CA GLN A 128 -11.15 -21.04 -5.45
C GLN A 128 -11.00 -21.67 -6.84
N SER A 129 -11.94 -21.38 -7.76
CA SER A 129 -11.76 -21.78 -9.16
C SER A 129 -10.65 -20.96 -9.83
N LYS A 130 -9.94 -21.58 -10.78
CA LYS A 130 -8.91 -20.89 -11.58
C LYS A 130 -9.49 -19.74 -12.38
N ALA A 131 -10.71 -19.89 -12.92
CA ALA A 131 -11.40 -18.83 -13.65
C ALA A 131 -11.64 -17.61 -12.75
N PHE A 132 -12.14 -17.81 -11.51
CA PHE A 132 -12.30 -16.72 -10.57
C PHE A 132 -10.98 -16.02 -10.24
N LEU A 133 -9.91 -16.77 -9.95
CA LEU A 133 -8.61 -16.19 -9.66
C LEU A 133 -8.02 -15.42 -10.86
N ALA A 134 -8.24 -15.88 -12.09
CA ALA A 134 -7.81 -15.20 -13.32
C ALA A 134 -8.60 -13.91 -13.57
N SER A 135 -9.87 -13.85 -13.12
CA SER A 135 -10.75 -12.69 -13.32
C SER A 135 -10.46 -11.50 -12.40
N LEU A 136 -9.52 -11.61 -11.45
CA LEU A 136 -9.22 -10.57 -10.45
C LEU A 136 -8.35 -9.42 -10.97
N SER A 137 -8.22 -9.28 -12.26
CA SER A 137 -7.39 -8.29 -12.92
C SER A 137 -7.93 -6.85 -12.80
N THR A 138 -7.03 -5.88 -12.88
CA THR A 138 -7.38 -4.45 -12.77
C THR A 138 -8.32 -3.97 -13.87
N ASP A 139 -8.25 -4.51 -15.09
CA ASP A 139 -9.17 -4.14 -16.17
C ASP A 139 -10.61 -4.58 -15.89
N ASN A 140 -10.80 -5.75 -15.27
CA ASN A 140 -12.11 -6.19 -14.82
C ASN A 140 -12.65 -5.32 -13.67
N VAL A 141 -11.79 -4.88 -12.75
CA VAL A 141 -12.19 -3.91 -11.70
C VAL A 141 -12.64 -2.58 -12.32
N ALA A 142 -11.95 -2.09 -13.34
CA ALA A 142 -12.36 -0.86 -14.04
C ALA A 142 -13.72 -1.03 -14.76
N ARG A 143 -13.98 -2.19 -15.35
CA ARG A 143 -15.30 -2.51 -15.95
C ARG A 143 -16.40 -2.63 -14.87
N ASP A 144 -16.09 -3.19 -13.71
CA ASP A 144 -17.01 -3.23 -12.56
C ASP A 144 -17.40 -1.81 -12.13
N ILE A 145 -16.45 -0.89 -12.10
CA ILE A 145 -16.71 0.54 -11.77
C ILE A 145 -17.69 1.13 -12.80
N ASP A 146 -17.55 0.85 -14.09
CA ASP A 146 -18.48 1.37 -15.09
C ASP A 146 -19.89 0.80 -14.96
N GLN A 147 -20.01 -0.47 -14.60
CA GLN A 147 -21.32 -1.07 -14.28
C GLN A 147 -21.95 -0.41 -13.03
N VAL A 148 -21.15 -0.10 -12.01
CA VAL A 148 -21.61 0.63 -10.80
C VAL A 148 -22.04 2.03 -11.18
N ARG A 149 -21.26 2.78 -11.99
CA ARG A 149 -21.65 4.08 -12.54
C ARG A 149 -23.02 4.02 -13.20
N SER A 150 -23.20 3.08 -14.10
CA SER A 150 -24.48 2.89 -14.83
C SER A 150 -25.63 2.58 -13.86
N ALA A 151 -25.42 1.70 -12.90
CA ALA A 151 -26.43 1.33 -11.89
C ALA A 151 -26.79 2.51 -10.95
N LEU A 152 -25.88 3.46 -10.75
CA LEU A 152 -26.13 4.69 -10.00
C LEU A 152 -26.85 5.76 -10.84
N GLY A 153 -27.03 5.55 -12.14
CA GLY A 153 -27.61 6.51 -13.07
C GLY A 153 -26.71 7.72 -13.36
N GLU A 154 -25.41 7.58 -13.20
CA GLU A 154 -24.46 8.66 -13.43
C GLU A 154 -23.91 8.63 -14.87
N ASP A 155 -23.95 9.76 -15.58
CA ASP A 155 -23.29 9.88 -16.89
C ASP A 155 -21.76 9.80 -16.75
N LYS A 156 -21.22 10.46 -15.71
CA LYS A 156 -19.80 10.52 -15.40
C LYS A 156 -19.56 10.38 -13.90
N ILE A 157 -18.44 9.79 -13.54
CA ILE A 157 -18.00 9.72 -12.14
C ILE A 157 -16.82 10.65 -11.87
N THR A 158 -16.71 11.08 -10.62
CA THR A 158 -15.46 11.58 -10.05
C THR A 158 -14.74 10.40 -9.42
N TYR A 159 -13.41 10.36 -9.53
CA TYR A 159 -12.61 9.27 -9.02
C TYR A 159 -11.49 9.79 -8.10
N TYR A 160 -11.34 9.19 -6.93
CA TYR A 160 -10.17 9.34 -6.08
C TYR A 160 -9.55 7.97 -5.80
N GLY A 161 -8.32 7.79 -6.25
CA GLY A 161 -7.54 6.58 -6.02
C GLY A 161 -6.29 6.86 -5.21
N LEU A 162 -6.07 6.06 -4.16
CA LEU A 162 -4.86 6.05 -3.35
C LEU A 162 -4.02 4.82 -3.69
N SER A 163 -2.70 4.96 -3.84
CA SER A 163 -1.79 3.82 -4.00
C SER A 163 -2.18 2.93 -5.21
N TYR A 164 -2.46 1.64 -5.04
CA TYR A 164 -2.97 0.80 -6.13
C TYR A 164 -4.24 1.36 -6.80
N GLY A 165 -5.05 2.14 -6.09
CA GLY A 165 -6.17 2.85 -6.71
C GLY A 165 -5.76 3.75 -7.88
N THR A 166 -4.49 4.16 -7.92
CA THR A 166 -3.91 4.93 -9.03
C THR A 166 -3.54 4.08 -10.25
N VAL A 167 -3.64 2.75 -10.18
CA VAL A 167 -3.62 1.85 -11.35
C VAL A 167 -5.03 1.69 -11.90
N VAL A 168 -6.02 1.56 -11.00
CA VAL A 168 -7.43 1.38 -11.37
C VAL A 168 -7.98 2.61 -12.08
N GLY A 169 -7.68 3.82 -11.59
CA GLY A 169 -8.14 5.09 -12.19
C GLY A 169 -7.71 5.26 -13.65
N PRO A 170 -6.42 5.23 -13.99
CA PRO A 170 -5.94 5.27 -15.37
C PRO A 170 -6.47 4.14 -16.25
N MET A 171 -6.66 2.92 -15.71
CA MET A 171 -7.31 1.83 -16.43
C MET A 171 -8.76 2.22 -16.78
N TYR A 172 -9.51 2.76 -15.81
CA TYR A 172 -10.87 3.23 -16.04
C TYR A 172 -10.91 4.35 -17.10
N ALA A 173 -10.04 5.36 -16.96
CA ALA A 173 -9.97 6.46 -17.92
C ALA A 173 -9.58 5.99 -19.34
N THR A 174 -8.74 4.96 -19.45
CA THR A 174 -8.34 4.39 -20.75
C THR A 174 -9.47 3.60 -21.41
N LEU A 175 -10.26 2.87 -20.61
CA LEU A 175 -11.39 2.08 -21.14
C LEU A 175 -12.65 2.93 -21.37
N PHE A 176 -12.88 3.94 -20.53
CA PHE A 176 -14.12 4.74 -20.50
C PHE A 176 -13.83 6.26 -20.36
N PRO A 177 -13.07 6.86 -21.28
CA PRO A 177 -12.61 8.26 -21.14
C PRO A 177 -13.76 9.26 -21.00
N HIS A 178 -14.89 9.00 -21.67
CA HIS A 178 -16.04 9.89 -21.67
C HIS A 178 -16.92 9.78 -20.40
N HIS A 179 -16.68 8.75 -19.56
CA HIS A 179 -17.38 8.55 -18.30
C HIS A 179 -16.64 9.17 -17.09
N VAL A 180 -15.51 9.83 -17.32
CA VAL A 180 -14.75 10.55 -16.28
C VAL A 180 -15.18 12.01 -16.23
N ARG A 181 -15.58 12.51 -15.05
CA ARG A 181 -15.76 13.94 -14.78
C ARG A 181 -14.45 14.55 -14.29
N GLN A 182 -13.81 13.92 -13.31
CA GLN A 182 -12.55 14.35 -12.69
C GLN A 182 -11.84 13.17 -12.04
N MET A 183 -10.51 13.21 -12.01
CA MET A 183 -9.68 12.15 -11.42
C MET A 183 -8.56 12.72 -10.57
N VAL A 184 -8.41 12.19 -9.36
CA VAL A 184 -7.27 12.45 -8.46
C VAL A 184 -6.59 11.12 -8.16
N LEU A 185 -5.26 11.11 -8.32
CA LEU A 185 -4.40 9.93 -8.19
C LEU A 185 -3.33 10.24 -7.14
N ASP A 186 -3.54 9.80 -5.91
CA ASP A 186 -2.66 10.09 -4.77
C ASP A 186 -1.72 8.91 -4.48
N ALA A 187 -0.43 9.18 -4.30
CA ALA A 187 0.63 8.19 -4.15
C ALA A 187 0.67 7.20 -5.34
N PRO A 188 0.98 7.69 -6.55
CA PRO A 188 0.77 6.99 -7.80
C PRO A 188 1.75 5.84 -8.00
N VAL A 189 1.20 4.72 -8.48
CA VAL A 189 1.94 3.55 -8.95
C VAL A 189 2.28 3.72 -10.42
N ASP A 190 3.53 3.51 -10.82
CA ASP A 190 3.91 3.46 -12.23
C ASP A 190 3.20 2.29 -12.93
N THR A 191 2.24 2.61 -13.79
CA THR A 191 1.40 1.61 -14.46
C THR A 191 2.19 0.74 -15.45
N ASN A 192 3.26 1.27 -16.04
CA ASN A 192 4.12 0.49 -16.93
C ASN A 192 4.92 -0.56 -16.16
N LEU A 193 5.38 -0.22 -14.94
CA LEU A 193 6.03 -1.18 -14.04
C LEU A 193 5.04 -2.17 -13.45
N TRP A 194 3.82 -1.72 -13.11
CA TRP A 194 2.78 -2.59 -12.57
C TRP A 194 2.45 -3.74 -13.52
N PHE A 195 2.18 -3.46 -14.78
CA PHE A 195 1.89 -4.49 -15.79
C PHE A 195 3.17 -5.11 -16.40
N GLY A 196 4.33 -4.58 -16.03
CA GLY A 196 5.65 -4.98 -16.48
C GLY A 196 6.32 -6.04 -15.61
N ASN A 197 7.62 -5.86 -15.36
CA ASN A 197 8.43 -6.80 -14.58
C ASN A 197 8.27 -6.57 -13.07
N SER A 198 7.69 -7.53 -12.37
CA SER A 198 7.46 -7.47 -10.93
C SER A 198 8.74 -7.30 -10.10
N LEU A 199 9.89 -7.85 -10.54
CA LEU A 199 11.15 -7.70 -9.79
C LEU A 199 11.71 -6.30 -9.89
N THR A 200 11.52 -5.60 -11.03
CA THR A 200 11.90 -4.18 -11.16
C THR A 200 11.00 -3.31 -10.27
N PHE A 201 9.68 -3.59 -10.27
CA PHE A 201 8.74 -2.92 -9.38
C PHE A 201 9.15 -3.04 -7.90
N LEU A 202 9.51 -4.26 -7.48
CA LEU A 202 9.90 -4.54 -6.08
C LEU A 202 11.26 -3.92 -5.72
N ASP A 203 12.19 -3.85 -6.66
CA ASP A 203 13.48 -3.17 -6.47
C ASP A 203 13.28 -1.67 -6.21
N ASP A 204 12.43 -1.00 -7.01
CA ASP A 204 12.09 0.41 -6.84
C ASP A 204 11.42 0.68 -5.47
N VAL A 205 10.46 -0.16 -5.05
CA VAL A 205 9.83 -0.07 -3.73
C VAL A 205 10.86 -0.24 -2.61
N ALA A 206 11.76 -1.21 -2.75
CA ALA A 206 12.81 -1.46 -1.76
C ALA A 206 13.76 -0.26 -1.63
N VAL A 207 14.16 0.34 -2.75
CA VAL A 207 15.00 1.54 -2.78
C VAL A 207 14.28 2.73 -2.13
N ALA A 208 12.99 2.91 -2.40
CA ALA A 208 12.19 3.96 -1.76
C ALA A 208 12.10 3.78 -0.24
N SER A 209 11.81 2.56 0.21
CA SER A 209 11.76 2.22 1.64
C SER A 209 13.13 2.41 2.33
N GLU A 210 14.24 2.03 1.67
CA GLU A 210 15.59 2.26 2.21
C GLU A 210 15.92 3.77 2.30
N ARG A 211 15.42 4.58 1.36
CA ARG A 211 15.58 6.05 1.40
C ARG A 211 14.87 6.68 2.59
N THR A 212 13.66 6.22 2.94
CA THR A 212 12.94 6.74 4.12
C THR A 212 13.63 6.33 5.42
N LEU A 213 14.15 5.11 5.50
CA LEU A 213 14.97 4.66 6.62
C LEU A 213 16.24 5.53 6.76
N ASN A 214 16.91 5.80 5.65
CA ASN A 214 18.09 6.68 5.63
C ASN A 214 17.76 8.14 5.98
N ALA A 215 16.55 8.62 5.64
CA ALA A 215 16.08 9.94 6.06
C ALA A 215 15.90 10.02 7.59
N TRP A 216 15.35 8.97 8.21
CA TRP A 216 15.29 8.88 9.68
C TRP A 216 16.69 8.89 10.31
N PHE A 217 17.66 8.11 9.81
CA PHE A 217 19.04 8.13 10.30
C PHE A 217 19.68 9.50 10.16
N LYS A 218 19.46 10.16 9.02
CA LYS A 218 20.01 11.51 8.76
C LYS A 218 19.44 12.53 9.75
N THR A 219 18.13 12.51 9.98
CA THR A 219 17.45 13.42 10.91
C THR A 219 17.93 13.17 12.34
N CYS A 220 17.95 11.92 12.79
CA CYS A 220 18.46 11.54 14.11
C CYS A 220 19.89 12.03 14.35
N ARG A 221 20.78 11.85 13.36
CA ARG A 221 22.15 12.36 13.44
C ARG A 221 22.20 13.89 13.49
N SER A 222 21.41 14.58 12.68
CA SER A 222 21.41 16.06 12.62
C SER A 222 20.83 16.71 13.86
N GLU A 223 19.86 16.08 14.53
CA GLU A 223 19.30 16.54 15.81
C GLU A 223 20.26 16.32 17.01
N GLY A 224 21.25 15.45 16.83
CA GLY A 224 22.26 15.14 17.85
C GLY A 224 21.76 14.27 18.99
N SER A 225 22.69 13.73 19.80
CA SER A 225 22.37 12.74 20.84
C SER A 225 21.51 13.28 22.00
N ALA A 226 21.44 14.60 22.18
CA ALA A 226 20.55 15.22 23.16
C ALA A 226 19.07 15.14 22.75
N VAL A 227 18.77 15.06 21.47
CA VAL A 227 17.40 14.95 20.93
C VAL A 227 17.11 13.53 20.47
N CYS A 228 18.03 12.90 19.74
CA CYS A 228 17.97 11.50 19.31
C CYS A 228 19.12 10.70 19.94
N PRO A 229 18.92 10.11 21.12
CA PRO A 229 20.00 9.40 21.83
C PRO A 229 20.33 8.03 21.21
N PHE A 230 19.54 7.52 20.29
CA PHE A 230 19.78 6.22 19.65
C PHE A 230 21.13 6.23 18.90
N GLY A 231 22.00 5.29 19.27
CA GLY A 231 23.31 5.11 18.65
C GLY A 231 24.34 6.20 18.96
N ALA A 232 24.09 7.09 19.97
CA ALA A 232 25.04 8.08 20.45
C ALA A 232 25.71 8.90 19.33
N GLY A 233 24.93 9.33 18.32
CA GLY A 233 25.39 10.11 17.16
C GLY A 233 25.71 9.28 15.89
N ASN A 234 25.70 7.96 15.97
CA ASN A 234 25.76 7.08 14.79
C ASN A 234 24.59 6.09 14.73
N PRO A 235 23.35 6.58 14.47
CA PRO A 235 22.15 5.75 14.50
C PRO A 235 22.17 4.61 13.47
N GLN A 236 22.83 4.81 12.34
CA GLN A 236 22.93 3.79 11.29
C GLN A 236 23.75 2.58 11.74
N ALA A 237 24.95 2.80 12.30
CA ALA A 237 25.80 1.72 12.78
C ALA A 237 25.16 0.99 13.99
N ALA A 238 24.54 1.76 14.90
CA ALA A 238 23.82 1.17 16.02
C ALA A 238 22.66 0.31 15.59
N PHE A 239 21.92 0.72 14.55
CA PHE A 239 20.84 -0.06 13.98
C PHE A 239 21.33 -1.37 13.35
N ASP A 240 22.41 -1.31 12.54
CA ASP A 240 22.99 -2.50 11.94
C ASP A 240 23.49 -3.48 13.02
N THR A 241 24.17 -2.99 14.06
CA THR A 241 24.59 -3.79 15.20
C THR A 241 23.40 -4.41 15.97
N LEU A 242 22.33 -3.65 16.15
CA LEU A 242 21.11 -4.15 16.81
C LEU A 242 20.47 -5.30 16.00
N ILE A 243 20.34 -5.13 14.69
CA ILE A 243 19.83 -6.19 13.79
C ILE A 243 20.67 -7.47 13.93
N ASP A 244 22.00 -7.36 13.78
CA ASP A 244 22.90 -8.50 13.85
C ASP A 244 22.84 -9.21 15.23
N THR A 245 22.77 -8.41 16.31
CA THR A 245 22.65 -8.92 17.68
C THR A 245 21.34 -9.69 17.89
N LEU A 246 20.22 -9.13 17.42
CA LEU A 246 18.91 -9.75 17.56
C LEU A 246 18.71 -10.96 16.63
N GLU A 247 19.36 -10.99 15.49
CA GLU A 247 19.38 -12.16 14.60
C GLU A 247 20.17 -13.32 15.26
N ALA A 248 21.30 -13.02 15.88
CA ALA A 248 22.11 -14.01 16.58
C ALA A 248 21.48 -14.49 17.91
N LYS A 249 20.81 -13.58 18.63
CA LYS A 249 20.20 -13.85 19.93
C LYS A 249 18.91 -13.04 20.10
N PRO A 250 17.75 -13.58 19.67
CA PRO A 250 16.46 -12.91 19.83
C PRO A 250 16.11 -12.60 21.28
N LEU A 251 15.50 -11.43 21.53
CA LEU A 251 15.01 -11.05 22.85
C LEU A 251 13.72 -11.80 23.17
N LYS A 252 13.68 -12.44 24.34
CA LYS A 252 12.47 -13.08 24.86
C LYS A 252 11.49 -12.02 25.35
N ILE A 253 10.25 -12.12 24.91
CA ILE A 253 9.14 -11.24 25.31
C ILE A 253 8.22 -12.01 26.24
N ALA A 254 8.11 -11.54 27.46
CA ALA A 254 7.15 -12.11 28.42
C ALA A 254 5.70 -11.74 27.99
N PRO A 255 4.72 -12.65 28.20
CA PRO A 255 3.34 -12.32 27.96
C PRO A 255 2.87 -11.24 28.95
N ALA A 256 2.19 -10.21 28.43
CA ALA A 256 1.57 -9.18 29.26
C ALA A 256 0.04 -9.35 29.24
N LYS A 257 -0.57 -9.43 30.44
CA LYS A 257 -1.99 -9.66 30.61
C LYS A 257 -2.80 -8.54 29.90
N GLY A 258 -3.64 -8.91 28.94
CA GLY A 258 -4.50 -7.98 28.21
C GLY A 258 -3.82 -7.14 27.11
N ALA A 259 -2.50 -7.31 26.88
CA ALA A 259 -1.78 -6.50 25.89
C ALA A 259 -1.04 -7.32 24.83
N THR A 260 -0.08 -8.14 25.21
CA THR A 260 0.82 -8.79 24.25
C THR A 260 1.00 -10.26 24.57
N PRO A 261 0.74 -11.20 23.66
CA PRO A 261 1.19 -12.57 23.83
C PRO A 261 2.72 -12.61 23.88
N GLY A 262 3.28 -13.51 24.68
CA GLY A 262 4.73 -13.73 24.72
C GLY A 262 5.28 -14.16 23.36
N GLY A 263 6.58 -13.97 23.15
CA GLY A 263 7.24 -14.30 21.88
C GLY A 263 8.74 -14.05 21.91
N GLN A 264 9.27 -13.81 20.74
CA GLN A 264 10.68 -13.41 20.55
C GLN A 264 10.72 -12.26 19.55
N LEU A 265 11.64 -11.32 19.76
CA LEU A 265 11.96 -10.23 18.83
C LEU A 265 13.32 -10.57 18.22
N ASP A 266 13.36 -10.79 16.91
CA ASP A 266 14.59 -11.04 16.12
C ASP A 266 14.96 -9.81 15.26
N GLY A 267 16.09 -9.93 14.55
CA GLY A 267 16.57 -8.87 13.67
C GLY A 267 15.63 -8.60 12.50
N ALA A 268 14.98 -9.61 11.96
CA ALA A 268 14.06 -9.50 10.85
C ALA A 268 12.77 -8.72 11.25
N MET A 269 12.18 -9.04 12.38
CA MET A 269 11.05 -8.32 12.95
C MET A 269 11.41 -6.86 13.24
N THR A 270 12.62 -6.62 13.75
CA THR A 270 13.15 -5.27 14.02
C THR A 270 13.28 -4.47 12.74
N LEU A 271 13.85 -5.05 11.67
CA LEU A 271 13.99 -4.40 10.38
C LEU A 271 12.62 -4.05 9.77
N GLU A 272 11.67 -5.00 9.79
CA GLU A 272 10.34 -4.78 9.21
C GLU A 272 9.56 -3.69 9.94
N THR A 273 9.59 -3.72 11.29
CA THR A 273 8.96 -2.69 12.11
C THR A 273 9.56 -1.31 11.84
N THR A 274 10.90 -1.26 11.78
CA THR A 274 11.61 -0.01 11.50
C THR A 274 11.32 0.52 10.10
N ARG A 275 11.29 -0.35 9.09
CA ARG A 275 10.90 0.00 7.72
C ARG A 275 9.50 0.62 7.67
N ALA A 276 8.53 0.00 8.33
CA ALA A 276 7.16 0.49 8.37
C ALA A 276 7.05 1.86 9.04
N LEU A 277 7.64 2.01 10.23
CA LEU A 277 7.57 3.26 11.00
C LEU A 277 8.45 4.38 10.41
N ALA A 278 9.60 4.06 9.83
CA ALA A 278 10.44 5.05 9.14
C ALA A 278 9.74 5.62 7.89
N GLY A 279 8.76 4.90 7.36
CA GLY A 279 7.95 5.29 6.22
C GLY A 279 6.92 6.40 6.50
N ASP A 280 6.72 6.82 7.75
CA ASP A 280 5.89 7.96 8.14
C ASP A 280 6.63 8.80 9.20
N GLN A 281 6.95 10.04 8.86
CA GLN A 281 7.67 10.93 9.77
C GLN A 281 6.96 11.20 11.09
N ASN A 282 5.64 11.06 11.17
CA ASN A 282 4.87 11.24 12.39
C ASN A 282 5.11 10.10 13.40
N THR A 283 5.58 8.94 12.94
CA THR A 283 5.90 7.78 13.79
C THR A 283 7.35 7.74 14.26
N TRP A 284 8.21 8.63 13.79
CA TRP A 284 9.64 8.64 14.13
C TRP A 284 9.96 8.77 15.63
N PRO A 285 9.24 9.60 16.41
CA PRO A 285 9.42 9.64 17.86
C PRO A 285 9.14 8.29 18.54
N LEU A 286 8.09 7.58 18.09
CA LEU A 286 7.73 6.27 18.58
C LEU A 286 8.78 5.22 18.19
N LEU A 287 9.24 5.25 16.94
CA LEU A 287 10.31 4.39 16.46
C LEU A 287 11.58 4.55 17.29
N THR A 288 12.01 5.80 17.54
CA THR A 288 13.21 6.07 18.34
C THR A 288 13.08 5.51 19.74
N SER A 289 11.92 5.73 20.40
CA SER A 289 11.65 5.18 21.75
C SER A 289 11.75 3.66 21.78
N ALA A 290 11.17 2.98 20.78
CA ALA A 290 11.15 1.52 20.72
C ALA A 290 12.54 0.93 20.44
N LEU A 291 13.32 1.56 19.56
CA LEU A 291 14.69 1.13 19.25
C LEU A 291 15.64 1.31 20.45
N LEU A 292 15.50 2.41 21.20
CA LEU A 292 16.25 2.62 22.44
C LEU A 292 15.94 1.51 23.46
N ALA A 293 14.66 1.21 23.68
CA ALA A 293 14.27 0.15 24.60
C ALA A 293 14.87 -1.21 24.17
N ALA A 294 14.85 -1.53 22.88
CA ALA A 294 15.43 -2.76 22.37
C ALA A 294 16.97 -2.80 22.52
N GLN A 295 17.65 -1.67 22.34
CA GLN A 295 19.09 -1.51 22.57
C GLN A 295 19.46 -1.78 24.03
N ASP A 296 18.60 -1.38 24.97
CA ASP A 296 18.76 -1.61 26.41
C ASP A 296 18.23 -3.00 26.84
N GLY A 297 17.92 -3.91 25.90
CA GLY A 297 17.49 -5.28 26.16
C GLY A 297 15.98 -5.45 26.41
N ASN A 298 15.20 -4.40 26.36
CA ASN A 298 13.74 -4.45 26.44
C ASN A 298 13.10 -4.44 25.04
N GLY A 299 12.86 -5.62 24.48
CA GLY A 299 12.25 -5.77 23.14
C GLY A 299 10.74 -5.62 23.11
N ALA A 300 10.03 -5.52 24.24
CA ALA A 300 8.58 -5.54 24.30
C ALA A 300 7.89 -4.38 23.53
N PRO A 301 8.36 -3.12 23.60
CA PRO A 301 7.77 -2.03 22.81
C PRO A 301 7.87 -2.30 21.31
N LEU A 302 9.05 -2.68 20.81
CA LEU A 302 9.27 -2.94 19.39
C LEU A 302 8.50 -4.16 18.89
N TYR A 303 8.41 -5.22 19.71
CA TYR A 303 7.60 -6.40 19.41
C TYR A 303 6.10 -6.07 19.34
N THR A 304 5.60 -5.21 20.22
CA THR A 304 4.22 -4.73 20.17
C THR A 304 3.94 -3.95 18.87
N LEU A 305 4.87 -3.08 18.48
CA LEU A 305 4.78 -2.33 17.23
C LEU A 305 4.88 -3.26 16.01
N TRP A 306 5.79 -4.23 16.03
CA TRP A 306 5.85 -5.26 14.99
C TRP A 306 4.50 -5.94 14.80
N ARG A 307 3.85 -6.34 15.88
CA ARG A 307 2.51 -6.93 15.82
C ARG A 307 1.47 -5.96 15.25
N ALA A 308 1.54 -4.68 15.63
CA ALA A 308 0.60 -3.66 15.14
C ALA A 308 0.75 -3.39 13.64
N VAL A 309 1.98 -3.40 13.11
CA VAL A 309 2.23 -3.15 11.68
C VAL A 309 2.08 -4.40 10.81
N THR A 310 2.18 -5.60 11.40
CA THR A 310 2.10 -6.88 10.67
C THR A 310 0.76 -7.58 10.85
N VAL A 311 0.07 -7.36 11.98
CA VAL A 311 -1.30 -7.82 12.19
C VAL A 311 -2.25 -6.70 11.77
N SER A 312 -3.17 -6.99 10.86
CA SER A 312 -4.16 -6.01 10.40
C SER A 312 -4.77 -5.25 11.58
N PRO A 313 -4.90 -3.91 11.52
CA PRO A 313 -5.61 -3.13 12.54
C PRO A 313 -7.10 -3.48 12.64
N PHE A 314 -7.62 -4.33 11.74
CA PHE A 314 -9.00 -4.79 11.74
C PHE A 314 -9.14 -6.05 12.60
N PRO A 315 -10.23 -6.17 13.43
CA PRO A 315 -10.39 -7.24 14.42
C PRO A 315 -10.61 -8.64 13.81
N VAL A 316 -10.80 -8.75 12.51
CA VAL A 316 -10.89 -10.03 11.79
C VAL A 316 -9.64 -10.16 10.92
N PRO A 317 -8.96 -11.33 10.92
CA PRO A 317 -7.90 -11.58 9.94
C PRO A 317 -8.52 -11.44 8.54
N THR A 318 -8.37 -10.27 7.94
CA THR A 318 -8.93 -10.01 6.61
C THR A 318 -8.18 -10.85 5.60
N ALA A 319 -8.87 -11.32 4.58
CA ALA A 319 -8.24 -11.96 3.43
C ALA A 319 -7.45 -10.95 2.55
N MET A 320 -7.07 -9.79 3.13
CA MET A 320 -6.35 -8.72 2.43
C MET A 320 -5.08 -9.23 1.75
N TYR A 321 -4.26 -9.99 2.49
CA TYR A 321 -3.03 -10.56 1.94
C TYR A 321 -3.29 -11.50 0.75
N GLU A 322 -4.33 -12.35 0.88
CA GLU A 322 -4.71 -13.31 -0.15
C GLU A 322 -5.20 -12.58 -1.41
N ALA A 323 -6.07 -11.57 -1.24
CA ALA A 323 -6.54 -10.71 -2.31
C ALA A 323 -5.40 -9.89 -2.94
N HIS A 324 -4.53 -9.29 -2.11
CA HIS A 324 -3.33 -8.56 -2.55
C HIS A 324 -2.46 -9.41 -3.47
N THR A 325 -2.18 -10.64 -3.04
CA THR A 325 -1.35 -11.55 -3.81
C THR A 325 -2.05 -11.99 -5.10
N ALA A 326 -3.33 -12.37 -5.04
CA ALA A 326 -4.06 -12.86 -6.20
C ALA A 326 -4.22 -11.78 -7.29
N ILE A 327 -4.54 -10.54 -6.92
CA ILE A 327 -4.66 -9.41 -7.85
C ILE A 327 -3.31 -9.10 -8.51
N ARG A 328 -2.23 -9.02 -7.72
CA ARG A 328 -0.88 -8.83 -8.25
C ARG A 328 -0.50 -9.94 -9.22
N CYS A 329 -0.79 -11.19 -8.90
CA CYS A 329 -0.47 -12.33 -9.76
C CYS A 329 -1.35 -12.38 -11.03
N ALA A 330 -2.55 -11.79 -11.02
CA ALA A 330 -3.38 -11.63 -12.21
C ALA A 330 -2.82 -10.55 -13.15
N ASP A 331 -2.23 -9.47 -12.61
CA ASP A 331 -1.74 -8.33 -13.39
C ASP A 331 -0.24 -8.43 -13.73
N TRP A 332 0.59 -8.96 -12.83
CA TRP A 332 2.04 -8.90 -12.93
C TRP A 332 2.64 -9.88 -13.93
N LYS A 333 3.75 -9.46 -14.56
CA LYS A 333 4.66 -10.35 -15.28
C LYS A 333 5.80 -10.75 -14.34
N THR A 334 5.67 -11.90 -13.71
CA THR A 334 6.67 -12.41 -12.77
C THR A 334 7.52 -13.51 -13.42
N PRO A 335 8.87 -13.42 -13.38
CA PRO A 335 9.74 -14.49 -13.84
C PRO A 335 9.51 -15.78 -13.03
N ALA A 336 9.26 -16.90 -13.73
CA ALA A 336 8.97 -18.19 -13.10
C ALA A 336 10.21 -18.87 -12.44
N GLY A 337 11.42 -18.50 -12.87
CA GLY A 337 12.67 -19.14 -12.45
C GLY A 337 13.26 -18.49 -11.20
N ILE A 338 13.61 -19.30 -10.19
CA ILE A 338 14.27 -18.83 -8.97
C ILE A 338 15.59 -18.08 -9.23
N ALA A 339 16.28 -18.38 -10.33
CA ALA A 339 17.53 -17.72 -10.71
C ALA A 339 17.33 -16.21 -10.90
N ALA A 340 16.20 -15.79 -11.48
CA ALA A 340 15.87 -14.36 -11.65
C ALA A 340 15.70 -13.65 -10.30
N HIS A 341 15.01 -14.27 -9.34
CA HIS A 341 14.83 -13.73 -7.99
C HIS A 341 16.17 -13.65 -7.22
N LYS A 342 17.04 -14.67 -7.34
CA LYS A 342 18.38 -14.60 -6.75
C LYS A 342 19.22 -13.48 -7.35
N ALA A 343 19.21 -13.32 -8.68
CA ALA A 343 19.93 -12.24 -9.35
C ALA A 343 19.40 -10.86 -8.93
N ALA A 344 18.07 -10.71 -8.82
CA ALA A 344 17.44 -9.49 -8.32
C ALA A 344 17.85 -9.19 -6.86
N ALA A 345 17.86 -10.19 -5.97
CA ALA A 345 18.29 -10.04 -4.58
C ALA A 345 19.75 -9.56 -4.47
N ILE A 346 20.66 -10.14 -5.29
CA ILE A 346 22.08 -9.72 -5.32
C ILE A 346 22.19 -8.27 -5.81
N LYS A 347 21.50 -7.90 -6.88
CA LYS A 347 21.51 -6.56 -7.44
C LYS A 347 20.98 -5.53 -6.46
N ALA A 348 19.91 -5.85 -5.74
CA ALA A 348 19.20 -4.95 -4.83
C ALA A 348 20.07 -4.46 -3.65
N VAL A 349 21.15 -5.20 -3.29
CA VAL A 349 22.10 -4.79 -2.25
C VAL A 349 22.70 -3.40 -2.52
N THR A 350 22.89 -3.03 -3.80
CA THR A 350 23.50 -1.74 -4.16
C THR A 350 22.60 -0.56 -3.84
N GLY A 351 21.29 -0.66 -4.05
CA GLY A 351 20.31 0.42 -3.87
C GLY A 351 19.55 0.37 -2.55
N ALA A 352 19.34 -0.84 -2.01
CA ALA A 352 18.55 -1.09 -0.82
C ALA A 352 19.17 -2.26 -0.02
N ARG A 353 20.29 -1.98 0.63
CA ARG A 353 21.14 -3.00 1.28
C ARG A 353 20.40 -3.89 2.28
N ARG A 354 19.48 -3.31 3.05
CA ARG A 354 18.74 -4.01 4.11
C ARG A 354 17.46 -4.63 3.60
N ILE A 355 16.73 -3.91 2.76
CA ILE A 355 15.36 -4.22 2.34
C ILE A 355 15.35 -4.99 1.02
N GLY A 356 16.20 -4.62 0.07
CA GLY A 356 16.19 -5.11 -1.31
C GLY A 356 16.32 -6.62 -1.48
N PRO A 357 17.28 -7.29 -0.83
CA PRO A 357 17.43 -8.73 -0.96
C PRO A 357 16.18 -9.52 -0.57
N ARG A 358 15.43 -9.04 0.43
CA ARG A 358 14.18 -9.66 0.89
C ARG A 358 13.03 -9.37 -0.08
N ALA A 359 12.92 -8.12 -0.55
CA ALA A 359 11.88 -7.69 -1.48
C ALA A 359 11.87 -8.52 -2.78
N ALA A 360 13.03 -8.91 -3.29
CA ALA A 360 13.15 -9.71 -4.49
C ALA A 360 12.43 -11.08 -4.43
N TYR A 361 12.21 -11.63 -3.24
CA TYR A 361 11.50 -12.89 -3.05
C TYR A 361 10.00 -12.71 -2.80
N SER A 362 9.50 -11.48 -2.62
CA SER A 362 8.08 -11.25 -2.32
C SER A 362 7.13 -11.58 -3.49
N ALA A 363 7.65 -11.75 -4.71
CA ALA A 363 6.89 -12.19 -5.87
C ALA A 363 6.87 -13.71 -6.09
N LEU A 364 7.42 -14.52 -5.19
CA LEU A 364 7.50 -15.99 -5.37
C LEU A 364 6.13 -16.64 -5.53
N ASN A 365 5.10 -16.13 -4.85
CA ASN A 365 3.73 -16.59 -5.01
C ASN A 365 3.23 -16.43 -6.45
N CYS A 366 3.67 -15.39 -7.17
CA CYS A 366 3.28 -15.13 -8.54
C CYS A 366 4.17 -15.86 -9.56
N ALA A 367 5.38 -16.26 -9.19
CA ALA A 367 6.32 -16.95 -10.09
C ALA A 367 5.76 -18.26 -10.67
N ARG A 368 4.86 -18.91 -9.95
CA ARG A 368 4.18 -20.15 -10.37
C ARG A 368 2.67 -20.06 -10.12
N TRP A 369 2.09 -18.88 -10.38
CA TRP A 369 0.66 -18.66 -10.16
C TRP A 369 -0.19 -19.63 -11.00
N PRO A 370 -1.12 -20.38 -10.38
CA PRO A 370 -1.82 -21.47 -11.05
C PRO A 370 -2.96 -21.00 -11.96
N ALA A 371 -3.29 -19.71 -11.91
CA ALA A 371 -4.39 -19.09 -12.64
C ALA A 371 -3.93 -17.80 -13.35
N PRO A 372 -2.99 -17.87 -14.31
CA PRO A 372 -2.53 -16.69 -15.01
C PRO A 372 -3.67 -16.08 -15.83
N ASN A 373 -3.83 -14.75 -15.77
CA ASN A 373 -4.70 -14.02 -16.68
C ASN A 373 -4.05 -13.99 -18.07
N LYS A 374 -4.66 -14.71 -19.02
CA LYS A 374 -4.17 -14.79 -20.42
C LYS A 374 -4.44 -13.52 -21.21
N ASP A 375 -5.51 -12.82 -20.84
CA ASP A 375 -5.98 -11.58 -21.48
C ASP A 375 -5.52 -10.33 -20.73
N ARG A 376 -4.42 -10.44 -19.98
CA ARG A 376 -3.85 -9.35 -19.21
C ARG A 376 -3.64 -8.10 -20.06
N PHE A 377 -4.09 -6.97 -19.53
CA PHE A 377 -3.86 -5.68 -20.20
C PHE A 377 -2.36 -5.37 -20.31
N THR A 378 -1.91 -4.99 -21.49
CA THR A 378 -0.46 -4.76 -21.77
C THR A 378 -0.17 -3.43 -22.48
N LYS A 379 -1.22 -2.65 -22.79
CA LYS A 379 -1.06 -1.34 -23.45
C LYS A 379 -0.79 -0.25 -22.40
N PRO A 380 -0.11 0.84 -22.77
CA PRO A 380 0.00 2.01 -21.90
C PRO A 380 -1.38 2.55 -21.50
N LEU A 381 -1.51 2.94 -20.23
CA LEU A 381 -2.74 3.55 -19.70
C LEU A 381 -2.67 5.07 -19.92
N THR A 382 -3.06 5.53 -21.11
CA THR A 382 -2.94 6.95 -21.48
C THR A 382 -4.13 7.79 -21.03
N GLY A 383 -5.31 7.18 -20.83
CA GLY A 383 -6.53 7.93 -20.54
C GLY A 383 -6.91 8.93 -21.65
N ALA A 384 -6.51 8.67 -22.91
CA ALA A 384 -6.72 9.60 -24.02
C ALA A 384 -8.21 9.93 -24.19
N GLY A 385 -8.50 11.23 -24.22
CA GLY A 385 -9.88 11.76 -24.29
C GLY A 385 -10.58 11.95 -22.94
N ALA A 386 -9.96 11.54 -21.83
CA ALA A 386 -10.43 11.88 -20.48
C ALA A 386 -9.98 13.30 -20.06
N PRO A 387 -10.67 13.96 -19.12
CA PRO A 387 -10.20 15.20 -18.54
C PRO A 387 -8.84 15.06 -17.86
N PRO A 388 -8.09 16.18 -17.68
CA PRO A 388 -6.81 16.16 -16.98
C PRO A 388 -6.91 15.53 -15.60
N ALA A 389 -5.98 14.64 -15.24
CA ALA A 389 -5.89 14.06 -13.91
C ALA A 389 -4.97 14.89 -12.99
N LEU A 390 -5.32 15.01 -11.70
CA LEU A 390 -4.40 15.50 -10.68
C LEU A 390 -3.62 14.32 -10.09
N VAL A 391 -2.30 14.30 -10.33
CA VAL A 391 -1.36 13.31 -9.78
C VAL A 391 -0.69 13.92 -8.56
N VAL A 392 -0.86 13.32 -7.39
CA VAL A 392 -0.33 13.81 -6.10
C VAL A 392 0.73 12.85 -5.57
N ALA A 393 1.91 13.34 -5.25
CA ALA A 393 3.02 12.48 -4.84
C ALA A 393 3.77 12.99 -3.60
N GLY A 394 4.12 12.11 -2.67
CA GLY A 394 5.07 12.38 -1.61
C GLY A 394 6.50 12.37 -2.14
N ARG A 395 7.36 13.34 -1.72
CA ARG A 395 8.77 13.38 -2.13
C ARG A 395 9.56 12.15 -1.67
N LEU A 396 9.31 11.71 -0.44
CA LEU A 396 9.88 10.50 0.15
C LEU A 396 8.75 9.55 0.54
N ASP A 397 8.07 9.00 -0.49
CA ASP A 397 7.08 7.94 -0.30
C ASP A 397 7.81 6.59 -0.26
N PRO A 398 7.62 5.76 0.80
CA PRO A 398 8.31 4.48 0.97
C PRO A 398 7.78 3.36 0.05
N VAL A 399 6.60 3.56 -0.55
CA VAL A 399 5.87 2.52 -1.29
C VAL A 399 5.73 2.86 -2.77
N THR A 400 5.42 4.14 -3.06
CA THR A 400 5.24 4.65 -4.42
C THR A 400 6.23 5.80 -4.66
N PRO A 401 7.46 5.47 -5.12
CA PRO A 401 8.53 6.46 -5.28
C PRO A 401 8.11 7.63 -6.17
N HIS A 402 8.51 8.85 -5.82
CA HIS A 402 8.13 10.09 -6.51
C HIS A 402 8.32 10.03 -8.04
N HIS A 403 9.38 9.39 -8.54
CA HIS A 403 9.61 9.26 -9.98
C HIS A 403 8.52 8.45 -10.70
N TRP A 404 7.75 7.60 -10.00
CA TRP A 404 6.58 6.95 -10.57
C TRP A 404 5.46 7.93 -10.90
N ALA A 405 5.30 8.98 -10.08
CA ALA A 405 4.36 10.07 -10.37
C ALA A 405 4.77 10.83 -11.62
N GLU A 406 6.08 11.13 -11.76
CA GLU A 406 6.63 11.75 -12.96
C GLU A 406 6.41 10.87 -14.21
N ASN A 407 6.58 9.55 -14.07
CA ASN A 407 6.31 8.59 -15.15
C ASN A 407 4.82 8.56 -15.50
N MET A 408 3.94 8.51 -14.49
CA MET A 408 2.49 8.51 -14.69
C MET A 408 2.03 9.80 -15.39
N THR A 409 2.52 10.96 -14.96
CA THR A 409 2.20 12.26 -15.58
C THR A 409 2.63 12.31 -17.04
N ARG A 410 3.75 11.69 -17.39
CA ARG A 410 4.21 11.56 -18.80
C ARG A 410 3.43 10.52 -19.61
N THR A 411 2.87 9.50 -18.96
CA THR A 411 2.13 8.42 -19.65
C THR A 411 0.69 8.81 -19.93
N LEU A 412 0.06 9.54 -19.01
CA LEU A 412 -1.29 10.06 -19.20
C LEU A 412 -1.28 11.17 -20.26
N ASP A 413 -2.30 11.18 -21.11
CA ASP A 413 -2.48 12.17 -22.19
C ASP A 413 -2.58 13.61 -21.65
N SER A 414 -3.21 13.75 -20.47
CA SER A 414 -3.32 15.01 -19.76
C SER A 414 -3.29 14.78 -18.24
N ALA A 415 -2.29 15.34 -17.56
CA ALA A 415 -2.14 15.25 -16.12
C ALA A 415 -1.34 16.44 -15.55
N VAL A 416 -1.55 16.74 -14.28
CA VAL A 416 -0.85 17.78 -13.52
C VAL A 416 -0.22 17.13 -12.29
N LEU A 417 1.07 17.38 -12.07
CA LEU A 417 1.81 16.87 -10.91
C LEU A 417 1.78 17.87 -9.76
N LEU A 418 1.36 17.39 -8.59
CA LEU A 418 1.48 18.08 -7.31
C LEU A 418 2.36 17.26 -6.38
N THR A 419 3.42 17.87 -5.84
CA THR A 419 4.36 17.20 -4.93
C THR A 419 4.16 17.68 -3.50
N ARG A 420 4.12 16.76 -2.52
CA ARG A 420 4.21 17.06 -1.09
C ARG A 420 5.63 16.78 -0.59
N GLU A 421 6.28 17.74 0.04
CA GLU A 421 7.52 17.51 0.76
C GLU A 421 7.30 16.69 2.04
N GLY A 422 8.33 15.98 2.50
CA GLY A 422 8.30 15.13 3.68
C GLY A 422 8.20 13.64 3.36
N VAL A 423 8.14 12.83 4.43
CA VAL A 423 8.09 11.37 4.37
C VAL A 423 6.66 10.89 4.66
N GLY A 424 6.16 9.96 3.85
CA GLY A 424 4.86 9.34 4.08
C GLY A 424 4.18 8.87 2.80
N HIS A 425 3.33 7.85 2.92
CA HIS A 425 2.55 7.28 1.83
C HIS A 425 1.16 7.90 1.77
N GLY A 426 0.82 8.54 0.63
CA GLY A 426 -0.37 9.37 0.49
C GLY A 426 -0.18 10.79 1.00
N SER A 427 -1.04 11.71 0.56
CA SER A 427 -0.84 13.15 0.81
C SER A 427 -2.11 13.91 1.15
N TYR A 428 -3.27 13.55 0.57
CA TYR A 428 -4.56 14.18 0.85
C TYR A 428 -5.07 13.74 2.24
N GLY A 429 -5.52 14.70 3.03
CA GLY A 429 -5.97 14.52 4.40
C GLY A 429 -4.89 14.73 5.46
N ILE A 430 -3.61 14.97 5.05
CA ILE A 430 -2.48 15.16 5.97
C ILE A 430 -1.65 16.40 5.70
N ASN A 431 -1.96 17.17 4.64
CA ASN A 431 -1.24 18.39 4.29
C ASN A 431 -2.20 19.44 3.73
N SER A 432 -2.28 20.57 4.39
CA SER A 432 -3.27 21.63 4.10
C SER A 432 -3.20 22.20 2.68
N CYS A 433 -1.98 22.32 2.11
CA CYS A 433 -1.76 22.77 0.74
C CYS A 433 -2.27 21.73 -0.26
N VAL A 434 -2.00 20.45 -0.03
CA VAL A 434 -2.50 19.34 -0.86
C VAL A 434 -4.01 19.25 -0.75
N ASP A 435 -4.57 19.36 0.47
CA ASP A 435 -6.01 19.30 0.72
C ASP A 435 -6.76 20.36 -0.08
N SER A 436 -6.24 21.59 -0.06
CA SER A 436 -6.83 22.71 -0.83
C SER A 436 -6.82 22.46 -2.34
N ALA A 437 -5.73 21.87 -2.87
CA ALA A 437 -5.59 21.59 -4.30
C ALA A 437 -6.47 20.41 -4.74
N VAL A 438 -6.55 19.35 -3.92
CA VAL A 438 -7.38 18.17 -4.19
C VAL A 438 -8.87 18.54 -4.12
N ASP A 439 -9.29 19.30 -3.10
CA ASP A 439 -10.66 19.79 -2.99
C ASP A 439 -11.05 20.66 -4.20
N ALA A 440 -10.15 21.54 -4.64
CA ALA A 440 -10.36 22.36 -5.84
C ALA A 440 -10.53 21.48 -7.09
N ALA A 441 -9.70 20.49 -7.27
CA ALA A 441 -9.78 19.55 -8.38
C ALA A 441 -11.09 18.75 -8.34
N LEU A 442 -11.42 18.12 -7.21
CA LEU A 442 -12.62 17.31 -7.07
C LEU A 442 -13.90 18.14 -7.26
N ILE A 443 -14.00 19.31 -6.61
CA ILE A 443 -15.23 20.11 -6.59
C ILE A 443 -15.37 20.95 -7.86
N ARG A 444 -14.32 21.66 -8.27
CA ARG A 444 -14.36 22.67 -9.34
C ARG A 444 -13.70 22.23 -10.64
N GLY A 445 -12.96 21.11 -10.65
CA GLY A 445 -12.17 20.70 -11.81
C GLY A 445 -10.96 21.62 -12.07
N THR A 446 -10.53 22.41 -11.07
CA THR A 446 -9.38 23.32 -11.20
C THR A 446 -8.13 22.69 -10.62
N HIS A 447 -7.02 22.78 -11.36
CA HIS A 447 -5.75 22.17 -10.97
C HIS A 447 -4.73 23.26 -10.60
N PRO A 448 -3.75 22.97 -9.72
CA PRO A 448 -2.61 23.83 -9.52
C PRO A 448 -1.76 23.90 -10.80
N THR A 449 -0.80 24.80 -10.83
CA THR A 449 0.25 24.79 -11.87
C THR A 449 1.02 23.47 -11.81
N ASP A 450 1.31 22.88 -12.97
CA ASP A 450 2.10 21.65 -13.03
C ASP A 450 3.46 21.83 -12.34
N GLY A 451 3.86 20.81 -11.56
CA GLY A 451 5.07 20.82 -10.76
C GLY A 451 4.98 21.63 -9.45
N THR A 452 3.80 22.10 -9.06
CA THR A 452 3.61 22.77 -7.75
C THR A 452 4.09 21.87 -6.59
N VAL A 453 4.80 22.50 -5.61
CA VAL A 453 5.34 21.82 -4.44
C VAL A 453 4.70 22.38 -3.16
N CYS A 454 4.03 21.52 -2.42
CA CYS A 454 3.51 21.78 -1.08
C CYS A 454 4.54 21.44 -0.03
N GLN A 455 4.86 22.40 0.85
CA GLN A 455 5.76 22.18 1.97
C GLN A 455 5.08 21.35 3.07
N THR A 456 5.87 20.69 3.93
CA THR A 456 5.33 19.95 5.07
C THR A 456 4.72 20.89 6.11
N ASP A 457 3.55 20.56 6.66
CA ASP A 457 2.89 21.37 7.70
C ASP A 457 3.64 21.30 9.04
N LYS A 458 4.35 20.21 9.28
CA LYS A 458 5.14 20.00 10.51
C LYS A 458 6.51 19.44 10.16
N PRO A 459 7.61 19.99 10.75
CA PRO A 459 8.93 19.41 10.58
C PRO A 459 9.00 18.02 11.21
N ALA A 460 9.75 17.13 10.57
CA ALA A 460 10.05 15.81 11.12
C ALA A 460 10.96 15.94 12.33
N THR A 461 10.76 15.10 13.35
CA THR A 461 11.64 14.98 14.51
C THR A 461 11.77 13.53 14.94
N THR A 462 12.92 13.16 15.45
CA THR A 462 13.20 11.83 16.02
C THR A 462 13.21 11.83 17.54
N ARG A 463 12.83 12.94 18.19
CA ARG A 463 12.76 13.06 19.66
C ARG A 463 11.87 11.96 20.26
N PRO A 464 12.37 11.10 21.19
CA PRO A 464 11.59 10.05 21.80
C PRO A 464 10.32 10.58 22.51
N LEU A 465 9.24 9.79 22.50
CA LEU A 465 7.98 10.13 23.17
C LEU A 465 8.12 10.09 24.70
N VAL A 466 8.99 9.22 25.20
CA VAL A 466 9.26 9.09 26.63
C VAL A 466 10.70 9.53 26.89
N PRO A 467 10.94 10.44 27.82
CA PRO A 467 12.32 10.78 28.25
C PRO A 467 13.00 9.49 28.72
N THR A 468 14.15 9.17 28.12
CA THR A 468 15.00 8.08 28.64
C THR A 468 15.59 8.60 29.94
N ASN A 469 15.08 8.18 31.10
CA ASN A 469 15.77 8.33 32.36
C ASN A 469 17.04 7.47 32.28
N ARG A 470 18.15 8.08 31.88
CA ARG A 470 19.49 7.54 32.05
C ARG A 470 20.07 8.03 33.34
#